data_799924827b0d6ed946d6bec59f1da75f
#
_entry.id   799924827b0d6ed946d6bec59f1da75f
#
_cell.length_a   1.000
_cell.length_b   1.000
_cell.length_c   1.000
_cell.angle_alpha   90.00
_cell.angle_beta   90.00
_cell.angle_gamma   90.00
#
_symmetry.space_group_name_H-M   'P 1'
#
loop_
_entity.id
_entity.type
_entity.pdbx_description
1 polymer ?
#
loop_
_entity_poly.entity_id
_entity_poly.type
_entity_poly.pdbx_seq_one_letter_code
_entity_poly.pdbx_strand_id
1 'polypeptide(L)'
;MNRKIEKQIRKKSKNNRVCLSIFAFVMLLFVPFFVYASETKSDGNTTQVIEEENKTVRVGYFPYANFQEGGYGEHKQGAGYEYLQKISYITGWKYEYVYGSFKECLDMLADGEIDILGNVSYTPERAESIT
;
A
#
# COMPACT_ATOMS: atom_id res chain seq x y z
N MET A 1 38.02 33.10 -45.13
CA MET A 1 37.31 32.30 -44.14
C MET A 1 37.92 32.57 -42.77
N ASN A 2 37.12 32.89 -41.76
CA ASN A 2 37.50 33.68 -40.59
C ASN A 2 38.15 32.81 -39.50
N ARG A 3 39.45 32.92 -39.26
CA ARG A 3 40.24 32.14 -38.26
C ARG A 3 39.66 32.21 -36.81
N LYS A 4 38.83 33.22 -36.51
CA LYS A 4 38.12 33.35 -35.27
C LYS A 4 37.01 32.29 -35.07
N ILE A 5 36.33 31.96 -36.17
CA ILE A 5 35.23 30.97 -36.16
C ILE A 5 35.77 29.55 -35.94
N GLU A 6 36.88 29.20 -36.57
CA GLU A 6 37.52 27.88 -36.36
C GLU A 6 38.02 27.69 -34.93
N LYS A 7 38.57 28.74 -34.30
CA LYS A 7 38.99 28.67 -32.88
C LYS A 7 37.81 28.49 -31.92
N GLN A 8 36.66 29.10 -32.22
CA GLN A 8 35.45 28.92 -31.41
C GLN A 8 34.86 27.49 -31.52
N ILE A 9 34.86 26.93 -32.76
CA ILE A 9 34.39 25.56 -32.98
C ILE A 9 35.29 24.54 -32.30
N ARG A 10 36.62 24.70 -32.37
CA ARG A 10 37.56 23.81 -31.67
C ARG A 10 37.43 23.90 -30.14
N LYS A 11 37.18 25.09 -29.60
CA LYS A 11 36.99 25.29 -28.15
C LYS A 11 35.69 24.64 -27.65
N LYS A 12 34.60 24.74 -28.44
CA LYS A 12 33.31 24.12 -28.11
C LYS A 12 33.39 22.58 -28.18
N SER A 13 34.10 22.03 -29.17
CA SER A 13 34.32 20.57 -29.29
C SER A 13 35.15 20.00 -28.14
N LYS A 14 36.16 20.75 -27.67
CA LYS A 14 37.01 20.31 -26.56
C LYS A 14 36.24 20.30 -25.21
N ASN A 15 35.36 21.28 -24.96
CA ASN A 15 34.54 21.31 -23.76
C ASN A 15 33.49 20.19 -23.75
N ASN A 16 32.89 19.82 -24.87
CA ASN A 16 31.93 18.72 -24.95
C ASN A 16 32.60 17.35 -24.67
N ARG A 17 33.85 17.15 -25.09
CA ARG A 17 34.60 15.91 -24.82
C ARG A 17 34.96 15.76 -23.34
N VAL A 18 35.30 16.88 -22.69
CA VAL A 18 35.61 16.92 -21.27
C VAL A 18 34.33 16.66 -20.44
N CYS A 19 33.19 17.26 -20.81
CA CYS A 19 31.91 17.03 -20.15
C CYS A 19 31.44 15.57 -20.27
N LEU A 20 31.59 14.97 -21.47
CA LEU A 20 31.21 13.56 -21.68
C LEU A 20 32.11 12.61 -20.87
N SER A 21 33.40 12.93 -20.75
CA SER A 21 34.36 12.13 -19.96
C SER A 21 34.07 12.20 -18.46
N ILE A 22 33.69 13.36 -17.94
CA ILE A 22 33.33 13.54 -16.52
C ILE A 22 32.02 12.81 -16.22
N PHE A 23 31.04 12.86 -17.13
CA PHE A 23 29.76 12.16 -16.95
C PHE A 23 29.93 10.63 -16.93
N ALA A 24 30.77 10.10 -17.81
CA ALA A 24 31.11 8.68 -17.83
C ALA A 24 31.86 8.23 -16.56
N PHE A 25 32.73 9.08 -16.02
CA PHE A 25 33.50 8.77 -14.80
C PHE A 25 32.62 8.82 -13.54
N VAL A 26 31.68 9.76 -13.46
CA VAL A 26 30.69 9.84 -12.37
C VAL A 26 29.73 8.65 -12.40
N MET A 27 29.29 8.19 -13.58
CA MET A 27 28.47 6.98 -13.71
C MET A 27 29.23 5.72 -13.29
N LEU A 28 30.53 5.63 -13.51
CA LEU A 28 31.34 4.49 -13.10
C LEU A 28 31.54 4.40 -11.58
N LEU A 29 31.48 5.52 -10.87
CA LEU A 29 31.59 5.56 -9.41
C LEU A 29 30.27 5.22 -8.69
N PHE A 30 29.10 5.34 -9.39
CA PHE A 30 27.79 5.00 -8.82
C PHE A 30 27.42 3.53 -8.98
N VAL A 31 28.01 2.79 -9.90
CA VAL A 31 27.73 1.36 -10.12
C VAL A 31 28.05 0.46 -8.93
N PRO A 32 29.15 0.66 -8.15
CA PRO A 32 29.42 -0.22 -7.00
C PRO A 32 28.50 0.02 -5.80
N PHE A 33 27.77 1.17 -5.72
CA PHE A 33 26.91 1.43 -4.58
C PHE A 33 25.56 0.71 -4.69
N PHE A 34 25.13 0.36 -5.91
CA PHE A 34 23.85 -0.34 -6.13
C PHE A 34 23.97 -1.87 -6.00
N VAL A 35 25.19 -2.42 -6.14
CA VAL A 35 25.42 -3.88 -6.05
C VAL A 35 25.68 -4.33 -4.60
N TYR A 36 26.02 -3.43 -3.67
CA TYR A 36 26.27 -3.77 -2.27
C TYR A 36 25.02 -3.87 -1.38
N ALA A 37 23.82 -3.61 -1.92
CA ALA A 37 22.55 -3.67 -1.17
C ALA A 37 21.80 -5.01 -1.32
N SER A 38 22.46 -6.06 -1.87
CA SER A 38 21.77 -7.33 -2.17
C SER A 38 22.48 -8.58 -1.66
N GLU A 39 23.15 -8.53 -0.51
CA GLU A 39 23.51 -9.77 0.21
C GLU A 39 23.75 -9.47 1.69
N THR A 40 22.66 -9.37 2.45
CA THR A 40 22.72 -9.68 3.88
C THR A 40 21.97 -10.99 4.09
N LYS A 41 22.70 -12.09 4.08
CA LYS A 41 22.27 -13.31 4.77
C LYS A 41 22.13 -12.93 6.24
N SER A 42 20.91 -12.83 6.72
CA SER A 42 20.61 -12.81 8.14
C SER A 42 20.16 -14.20 8.54
N ASP A 43 20.94 -14.81 9.38
CA ASP A 43 20.62 -16.00 10.12
C ASP A 43 19.35 -15.81 10.96
N GLY A 44 18.64 -16.92 11.09
CA GLY A 44 17.32 -17.11 11.61
C GLY A 44 16.90 -16.31 12.84
N ASN A 45 15.67 -16.00 12.79
CA ASN A 45 14.73 -15.51 13.79
C ASN A 45 14.34 -14.05 13.67
N THR A 46 13.67 -13.70 12.59
CA THR A 46 12.84 -12.50 12.54
C THR A 46 11.56 -12.83 11.79
N THR A 47 10.55 -13.12 12.58
CA THR A 47 9.12 -12.82 12.39
C THR A 47 8.72 -12.59 10.92
N GLN A 48 8.09 -13.60 10.34
CA GLN A 48 7.30 -13.48 9.11
C GLN A 48 6.13 -12.50 9.33
N VAL A 49 6.37 -11.22 9.21
CA VAL A 49 5.37 -10.15 9.33
C VAL A 49 5.19 -9.41 8.01
N ILE A 50 5.85 -9.80 6.92
CA ILE A 50 5.99 -8.94 5.74
C ILE A 50 5.11 -9.33 4.55
N GLU A 51 4.35 -10.42 4.58
CA GLU A 51 3.46 -10.79 3.46
C GLU A 51 1.98 -10.42 3.64
N GLU A 52 1.54 -9.92 4.81
CA GLU A 52 0.16 -9.45 5.02
C GLU A 52 -0.06 -7.97 4.71
N GLU A 53 0.95 -7.22 4.36
CA GLU A 53 0.93 -5.74 4.25
C GLU A 53 0.02 -5.16 3.15
N ASN A 54 -0.65 -5.98 2.35
CA ASN A 54 -1.59 -5.54 1.33
C ASN A 54 -2.87 -6.38 1.24
N LYS A 55 -3.23 -7.08 2.31
CA LYS A 55 -4.45 -7.88 2.32
C LYS A 55 -5.67 -6.97 2.21
N THR A 56 -6.51 -7.21 1.21
CA THR A 56 -7.84 -6.61 1.12
C THR A 56 -8.83 -7.43 1.93
N VAL A 57 -9.56 -6.78 2.84
CA VAL A 57 -10.53 -7.39 3.73
C VAL A 57 -11.91 -6.78 3.44
N ARG A 58 -12.90 -7.61 3.13
CA ARG A 58 -14.26 -7.19 2.82
C ARG A 58 -15.03 -7.02 4.12
N VAL A 59 -15.58 -5.83 4.32
CA VAL A 59 -16.27 -5.45 5.56
C VAL A 59 -17.75 -5.17 5.26
N GLY A 60 -18.63 -5.89 5.91
CA GLY A 60 -20.06 -5.61 5.86
C GLY A 60 -20.37 -4.25 6.50
N TYR A 61 -21.05 -3.38 5.77
CA TYR A 61 -21.34 -2.03 6.20
C TYR A 61 -22.84 -1.73 6.11
N PHE A 62 -23.47 -1.58 7.27
CA PHE A 62 -24.88 -1.20 7.41
C PHE A 62 -24.97 0.02 8.31
N PRO A 63 -25.87 0.99 8.03
CA PRO A 63 -26.01 2.17 8.87
C PRO A 63 -26.45 1.81 10.30
N TYR A 64 -25.66 2.19 11.28
CA TYR A 64 -25.97 2.02 12.70
C TYR A 64 -25.45 3.23 13.49
N ALA A 65 -26.36 3.95 14.12
CA ALA A 65 -26.08 5.21 14.79
C ALA A 65 -24.92 5.10 15.80
N ASN A 66 -24.01 6.05 15.76
CA ASN A 66 -22.80 6.16 16.59
C ASN A 66 -21.77 5.03 16.43
N PHE A 67 -22.10 3.95 15.71
CA PHE A 67 -21.18 2.84 15.48
C PHE A 67 -20.57 2.86 14.06
N GLN A 68 -21.42 2.86 13.03
CA GLN A 68 -20.98 3.05 11.64
C GLN A 68 -22.05 3.82 10.88
N GLU A 69 -21.68 5.00 10.44
CA GLU A 69 -22.53 5.95 9.75
C GLU A 69 -21.95 6.32 8.39
N GLY A 70 -22.80 6.83 7.50
CA GLY A 70 -22.45 7.14 6.12
C GLY A 70 -22.72 5.96 5.17
N GLY A 71 -23.49 6.23 4.12
CA GLY A 71 -23.83 5.28 3.08
C GLY A 71 -22.76 5.16 2.00
N TYR A 72 -23.15 4.55 0.88
CA TYR A 72 -22.29 4.44 -0.29
C TYR A 72 -21.94 5.83 -0.84
N GLY A 73 -20.65 6.12 -0.97
CA GLY A 73 -20.16 7.42 -1.44
C GLY A 73 -20.19 8.56 -0.41
N GLU A 74 -20.75 8.31 0.78
CA GLU A 74 -20.79 9.30 1.86
C GLU A 74 -19.56 9.18 2.77
N HIS A 75 -19.35 10.23 3.58
CA HIS A 75 -18.30 10.21 4.60
C HIS A 75 -18.64 9.19 5.69
N LYS A 76 -17.73 8.26 5.92
CA LYS A 76 -17.85 7.24 6.96
C LYS A 76 -17.38 7.75 8.29
N GLN A 77 -18.11 7.45 9.35
CA GLN A 77 -17.78 7.82 10.73
C GLN A 77 -18.38 6.83 11.73
N GLY A 78 -18.06 7.00 13.00
CA GLY A 78 -18.55 6.19 14.11
C GLY A 78 -17.50 5.25 14.69
N ALA A 79 -17.75 4.77 15.89
CA ALA A 79 -16.76 4.03 16.69
C ALA A 79 -16.26 2.74 16.00
N GLY A 80 -17.13 2.03 15.30
CA GLY A 80 -16.75 0.83 14.55
C GLY A 80 -15.87 1.15 13.34
N TYR A 81 -16.20 2.21 12.60
CA TYR A 81 -15.35 2.69 11.51
C TYR A 81 -13.96 3.11 11.99
N GLU A 82 -13.89 3.93 13.05
CA GLU A 82 -12.62 4.38 13.63
C GLU A 82 -11.78 3.20 14.16
N TYR A 83 -12.43 2.20 14.74
CA TYR A 83 -11.75 0.99 15.20
C TYR A 83 -11.10 0.23 14.03
N LEU A 84 -11.82 0.04 12.94
CA LEU A 84 -11.28 -0.56 11.72
C LEU A 84 -10.10 0.25 11.15
N GLN A 85 -10.16 1.59 11.16
CA GLN A 85 -9.04 2.42 10.71
C GLN A 85 -7.79 2.20 11.57
N LYS A 86 -7.94 2.02 12.88
CA LYS A 86 -6.82 1.70 13.78
C LYS A 86 -6.23 0.32 13.49
N ILE A 87 -7.07 -0.68 13.22
CA ILE A 87 -6.60 -2.02 12.80
C ILE A 87 -5.85 -1.91 11.48
N SER A 88 -6.40 -1.24 10.48
CA SER A 88 -5.74 -0.99 9.19
C SER A 88 -4.35 -0.36 9.36
N TYR A 89 -4.23 0.63 10.23
CA TYR A 89 -2.96 1.29 10.52
C TYR A 89 -1.90 0.33 11.10
N ILE A 90 -2.33 -0.65 11.91
CA ILE A 90 -1.42 -1.62 12.56
C ILE A 90 -1.07 -2.76 11.62
N THR A 91 -2.05 -3.23 10.83
CA THR A 91 -1.92 -4.46 10.03
C THR A 91 -1.55 -4.20 8.58
N GLY A 92 -1.70 -2.97 8.08
CA GLY A 92 -1.58 -2.66 6.66
C GLY A 92 -2.78 -3.11 5.82
N TRP A 93 -3.83 -3.67 6.42
CA TRP A 93 -5.00 -4.15 5.71
C TRP A 93 -5.75 -3.01 5.02
N LYS A 94 -6.25 -3.28 3.81
CA LYS A 94 -7.14 -2.38 3.06
C LYS A 94 -8.55 -2.90 3.17
N TYR A 95 -9.51 -2.01 3.46
CA TYR A 95 -10.91 -2.40 3.56
C TYR A 95 -11.70 -2.08 2.30
N GLU A 96 -12.46 -3.08 1.86
CA GLU A 96 -13.53 -2.93 0.89
C GLU A 96 -14.86 -3.02 1.63
N TYR A 97 -15.66 -1.94 1.58
CA TYR A 97 -16.94 -1.89 2.27
C TYR A 97 -18.06 -2.40 1.39
N VAL A 98 -18.71 -3.47 1.81
CA VAL A 98 -19.86 -4.09 1.15
C VAL A 98 -21.13 -3.64 1.87
N TYR A 99 -22.00 -2.93 1.19
CA TYR A 99 -23.19 -2.32 1.78
C TYR A 99 -24.40 -3.24 1.70
N GLY A 100 -25.16 -3.29 2.78
CA GLY A 100 -26.40 -4.04 2.87
C GLY A 100 -27.17 -3.69 4.13
N SER A 101 -28.33 -4.30 4.34
CA SER A 101 -28.97 -4.35 5.67
C SER A 101 -28.17 -5.26 6.61
N PHE A 102 -28.45 -5.15 7.91
CA PHE A 102 -27.80 -6.04 8.89
C PHE A 102 -28.00 -7.53 8.57
N LYS A 103 -29.23 -7.90 8.14
CA LYS A 103 -29.52 -9.28 7.76
C LYS A 103 -28.72 -9.72 6.53
N GLU A 104 -28.70 -8.89 5.48
CA GLU A 104 -27.92 -9.21 4.28
C GLU A 104 -26.42 -9.35 4.59
N CYS A 105 -25.89 -8.47 5.45
CA CYS A 105 -24.49 -8.59 5.89
C CYS A 105 -24.23 -9.89 6.70
N LEU A 106 -25.18 -10.35 7.48
CA LEU A 106 -25.05 -11.65 8.18
C LEU A 106 -25.06 -12.82 7.20
N ASP A 107 -25.96 -12.78 6.22
CA ASP A 107 -26.04 -13.81 5.18
C ASP A 107 -24.73 -13.83 4.35
N MET A 108 -24.23 -12.66 3.91
CA MET A 108 -22.95 -12.53 3.21
C MET A 108 -21.75 -13.01 4.04
N LEU A 109 -21.77 -12.82 5.37
CA LEU A 109 -20.72 -13.33 6.24
C LEU A 109 -20.74 -14.86 6.30
N ALA A 110 -21.94 -15.46 6.44
CA ALA A 110 -22.10 -16.91 6.46
C ALA A 110 -21.70 -17.55 5.10
N ASP A 111 -21.98 -16.88 4.00
CA ASP A 111 -21.62 -17.33 2.65
C ASP A 111 -20.13 -17.05 2.27
N GLY A 112 -19.40 -16.36 3.13
CA GLY A 112 -18.00 -15.99 2.88
C GLY A 112 -17.82 -14.87 1.84
N GLU A 113 -18.86 -14.12 1.56
CA GLU A 113 -18.82 -12.96 0.65
C GLU A 113 -18.17 -11.74 1.30
N ILE A 114 -18.23 -11.64 2.64
CA ILE A 114 -17.50 -10.67 3.45
C ILE A 114 -16.67 -11.37 4.52
N ASP A 115 -15.63 -10.71 5.00
CA ASP A 115 -14.67 -11.26 5.96
C ASP A 115 -14.91 -10.77 7.38
N ILE A 116 -15.49 -9.57 7.53
CA ILE A 116 -15.74 -8.94 8.83
C ILE A 116 -17.14 -8.31 8.86
N LEU A 117 -17.84 -8.51 9.95
CA LEU A 117 -19.05 -7.77 10.28
C LEU A 117 -18.98 -7.29 11.74
N GLY A 118 -19.10 -5.98 11.93
CA GLY A 118 -19.10 -5.37 13.27
C GLY A 118 -20.47 -5.37 13.94
N ASN A 119 -20.49 -5.17 15.27
CA ASN A 119 -21.71 -5.02 16.06
C ASN A 119 -22.66 -6.23 16.02
N VAL A 120 -22.07 -7.44 15.98
CA VAL A 120 -22.82 -8.71 16.02
C VAL A 120 -22.80 -9.26 17.43
N SER A 121 -23.99 -9.36 18.05
CA SER A 121 -24.12 -10.06 19.34
C SER A 121 -24.00 -11.56 19.15
N TYR A 122 -23.31 -12.23 20.06
CA TYR A 122 -23.24 -13.68 20.07
C TYR A 122 -24.60 -14.31 20.35
N THR A 123 -24.99 -15.25 19.50
CA THR A 123 -26.05 -16.24 19.80
C THR A 123 -25.60 -17.62 19.32
N PRO A 124 -26.04 -18.73 19.93
CA PRO A 124 -25.67 -20.07 19.52
C PRO A 124 -25.96 -20.33 18.02
N GLU A 125 -27.13 -19.90 17.54
CA GLU A 125 -27.57 -20.10 16.18
C GLU A 125 -26.65 -19.38 15.18
N ARG A 126 -26.19 -18.18 15.51
CA ARG A 126 -25.23 -17.44 14.68
C ARG A 126 -23.86 -18.08 14.68
N ALA A 127 -23.41 -18.59 15.84
CA ALA A 127 -22.12 -19.25 15.93
C ALA A 127 -22.07 -20.53 15.09
N GLU A 128 -23.21 -21.25 14.94
CA GLU A 128 -23.29 -22.43 14.07
C GLU A 128 -23.25 -22.07 12.57
N SER A 129 -23.74 -20.89 12.19
CA SER A 129 -23.83 -20.47 10.78
C SER A 129 -22.59 -19.73 10.27
N ILE A 130 -21.70 -19.27 11.13
CA ILE A 130 -20.55 -18.40 10.79
C ILE A 130 -19.19 -19.13 11.03
N THR A 131 -19.18 -20.43 11.12
CA THR A 131 -17.94 -21.20 11.39
C THR A 131 -17.18 -21.58 10.11
#